data_7b5fbd217af6f3f93062cfbfba8e27b2
#
_entry.id   7b5fbd217af6f3f93062cfbfba8e27b2
#
_cell.length_a   1.000
_cell.length_b   1.000
_cell.length_c   1.000
_cell.angle_alpha   90.00
_cell.angle_beta   90.00
_cell.angle_gamma   90.00
#
_symmetry.space_group_name_H-M   'P 1'
#
loop_
_entity.id
_entity.type
_entity.pdbx_description
1 polymer ?
#
loop_
_entity_poly.entity_id
_entity_poly.type
_entity_poly.pdbx_seq_one_letter_code
_entity_poly.pdbx_strand_id
1 'polypeptide(L)'
;MQIPDETFEEITEGQTKILVPKKSITDKVPPKEPAFFNPKARLNRDYSIIAYGSFLKNFAGPKIFLEGLSGVGIRGLRVANELQVDKVVINDLNPTALRLAEYSAHLNNLKNIEYSEMEVCRFLSKYSTKGERGSIIDIDPFGSSSQFFDCGIRATMHGGMLSTTATDLQVLNGLYQNACKRKYSGVPIRVKYGNEIEIRLTIGRLRIVAGRIGVQIVPLFAESNMHYYRTYV
;
A
#
# COMPACT_ATOMS: atom_id res chain seq x y z
N MET A 1 -21.25 17.91 -3.99
CA MET A 1 -20.76 16.52 -4.14
C MET A 1 -21.83 15.73 -4.86
N GLN A 2 -21.69 15.50 -6.13
CA GLN A 2 -22.60 14.72 -6.96
C GLN A 2 -21.85 13.48 -7.44
N ILE A 3 -22.01 12.39 -6.79
CA ILE A 3 -21.90 11.01 -7.24
C ILE A 3 -23.01 10.37 -6.42
N PRO A 4 -23.85 9.56 -6.83
CA PRO A 4 -23.65 8.36 -7.59
C PRO A 4 -24.47 8.32 -8.86
N ASP A 5 -23.80 7.88 -9.85
CA ASP A 5 -24.40 7.39 -11.05
C ASP A 5 -24.60 5.87 -10.87
N GLU A 6 -25.46 5.26 -11.66
CA GLU A 6 -25.78 3.83 -11.60
C GLU A 6 -24.57 2.89 -11.83
N THR A 7 -23.40 3.44 -12.23
CA THR A 7 -22.16 2.69 -12.46
C THR A 7 -21.37 2.41 -11.18
N PHE A 8 -21.73 3.03 -10.06
CA PHE A 8 -21.09 2.85 -8.76
C PHE A 8 -22.02 2.16 -7.76
N GLU A 9 -21.41 1.54 -6.74
CA GLU A 9 -22.14 0.85 -5.68
C GLU A 9 -21.47 1.10 -4.34
N GLU A 10 -22.28 1.34 -3.31
CA GLU A 10 -21.78 1.42 -1.93
C GLU A 10 -21.67 0.02 -1.32
N ILE A 11 -20.50 -0.30 -0.82
CA ILE A 11 -20.25 -1.53 -0.07
C ILE A 11 -19.64 -1.21 1.29
N THR A 12 -19.62 -2.19 2.17
CA THR A 12 -18.95 -2.07 3.47
C THR A 12 -17.82 -3.09 3.58
N GLU A 13 -16.63 -2.60 3.94
CA GLU A 13 -15.49 -3.44 4.26
C GLU A 13 -14.92 -3.05 5.64
N GLY A 14 -14.79 -4.04 6.54
CA GLY A 14 -14.55 -3.73 7.95
C GLY A 14 -15.70 -2.90 8.53
N GLN A 15 -15.39 -1.74 9.08
CA GLN A 15 -16.35 -0.77 9.59
C GLN A 15 -16.56 0.42 8.62
N THR A 16 -16.00 0.34 7.41
CA THR A 16 -15.90 1.48 6.48
C THR A 16 -16.79 1.29 5.27
N LYS A 17 -17.66 2.27 5.00
CA LYS A 17 -18.47 2.35 3.79
C LYS A 17 -17.64 2.94 2.66
N ILE A 18 -17.69 2.35 1.48
CA ILE A 18 -16.96 2.80 0.30
C ILE A 18 -17.81 2.75 -0.95
N LEU A 19 -17.58 3.69 -1.83
CA LEU A 19 -18.16 3.73 -3.17
C LEU A 19 -17.17 3.13 -4.16
N VAL A 20 -17.58 2.12 -4.89
CA VAL A 20 -16.74 1.38 -5.83
C VAL A 20 -17.43 1.21 -7.18
N PRO A 21 -16.67 1.01 -8.29
CA PRO A 21 -17.29 0.68 -9.57
C PRO A 21 -18.01 -0.69 -9.47
N LYS A 22 -19.27 -0.76 -9.92
CA LYS A 22 -20.06 -2.03 -9.94
C LYS A 22 -19.34 -3.15 -10.68
N LYS A 23 -18.71 -2.85 -11.81
CA LYS A 23 -17.93 -3.82 -12.59
C LYS A 23 -16.78 -4.45 -11.79
N SER A 24 -16.24 -3.75 -10.80
CA SER A 24 -15.21 -4.31 -9.91
C SER A 24 -15.74 -5.45 -9.03
N ILE A 25 -17.05 -5.51 -8.79
CA ILE A 25 -17.71 -6.55 -7.99
C ILE A 25 -18.24 -7.66 -8.89
N THR A 26 -18.81 -7.32 -10.03
CA THR A 26 -19.49 -8.26 -10.92
C THR A 26 -18.54 -9.03 -11.84
N ASP A 27 -17.44 -8.40 -12.27
CA ASP A 27 -16.54 -8.98 -13.25
C ASP A 27 -15.56 -9.95 -12.59
N LYS A 28 -15.24 -11.03 -13.27
CA LYS A 28 -14.25 -12.04 -12.81
C LYS A 28 -12.88 -11.42 -12.53
N VAL A 29 -12.50 -10.42 -13.36
CA VAL A 29 -11.28 -9.64 -13.22
C VAL A 29 -11.68 -8.17 -13.10
N PRO A 30 -11.40 -7.52 -11.96
CA PRO A 30 -11.75 -6.12 -11.77
C PRO A 30 -11.08 -5.23 -12.82
N PRO A 31 -11.85 -4.35 -13.49
CA PRO A 31 -11.30 -3.42 -14.46
C PRO A 31 -10.47 -2.33 -13.77
N LYS A 32 -9.52 -1.75 -14.51
CA LYS A 32 -8.72 -0.61 -14.00
C LYS A 32 -9.51 0.71 -14.10
N GLU A 33 -10.43 0.80 -15.04
CA GLU A 33 -11.27 1.97 -15.29
C GLU A 33 -12.72 1.74 -14.83
N PRO A 34 -13.42 2.78 -14.33
CA PRO A 34 -12.96 4.17 -14.17
C PRO A 34 -12.06 4.37 -12.94
N ALA A 35 -12.02 3.43 -12.02
CA ALA A 35 -11.13 3.38 -10.85
C ALA A 35 -10.93 1.93 -10.41
N PHE A 36 -9.74 1.60 -9.94
CA PHE A 36 -9.42 0.23 -9.53
C PHE A 36 -9.91 -0.09 -8.13
N PHE A 37 -10.66 -1.18 -8.01
CA PHE A 37 -11.00 -1.84 -6.75
C PHE A 37 -10.97 -3.36 -6.95
N ASN A 38 -10.32 -4.09 -6.05
CA ASN A 38 -10.30 -5.56 -6.07
C ASN A 38 -10.94 -6.13 -4.79
N PRO A 39 -12.18 -6.66 -4.85
CA PRO A 39 -12.85 -7.24 -3.69
C PRO A 39 -12.11 -8.46 -3.13
N LYS A 40 -11.37 -9.21 -3.97
CA LYS A 40 -10.60 -10.40 -3.55
C LYS A 40 -9.39 -10.06 -2.69
N ALA A 41 -8.96 -8.78 -2.67
CA ALA A 41 -7.87 -8.31 -1.83
C ALA A 41 -8.32 -7.90 -0.40
N ARG A 42 -9.56 -8.19 -0.01
CA ARG A 42 -10.09 -7.87 1.32
C ARG A 42 -9.20 -8.42 2.45
N LEU A 43 -8.82 -9.69 2.38
CA LEU A 43 -7.97 -10.32 3.40
C LEU A 43 -6.61 -9.61 3.54
N ASN A 44 -6.00 -9.19 2.43
CA ASN A 44 -4.77 -8.39 2.45
C ASN A 44 -4.97 -7.06 3.21
N ARG A 45 -6.08 -6.38 2.99
CA ARG A 45 -6.42 -5.14 3.69
C ARG A 45 -6.73 -5.39 5.18
N ASP A 46 -7.40 -6.49 5.51
CA ASP A 46 -7.66 -6.88 6.91
C ASP A 46 -6.36 -7.12 7.67
N TYR A 47 -5.41 -7.86 7.11
CA TYR A 47 -4.06 -8.02 7.69
C TYR A 47 -3.34 -6.68 7.84
N SER A 48 -3.48 -5.78 6.87
CA SER A 48 -2.88 -4.44 6.97
C SER A 48 -3.45 -3.64 8.14
N ILE A 49 -4.77 -3.64 8.33
CA ILE A 49 -5.41 -2.93 9.45
C ILE A 49 -4.94 -3.50 10.79
N ILE A 50 -4.82 -4.82 10.91
CA ILE A 50 -4.30 -5.48 12.12
C ILE A 50 -2.84 -5.08 12.37
N ALA A 51 -1.99 -5.17 11.35
CA ALA A 51 -0.57 -4.83 11.46
C ALA A 51 -0.36 -3.36 11.83
N TYR A 52 -1.07 -2.44 11.17
CA TYR A 52 -1.00 -1.01 11.45
C TYR A 52 -1.53 -0.68 12.84
N GLY A 53 -2.69 -1.24 13.23
CA GLY A 53 -3.26 -1.03 14.56
C GLY A 53 -2.34 -1.53 15.67
N SER A 54 -1.72 -2.70 15.50
CA SER A 54 -0.74 -3.25 16.43
C SER A 54 0.49 -2.35 16.54
N PHE A 55 1.01 -1.86 15.42
CA PHE A 55 2.14 -0.94 15.38
C PHE A 55 1.81 0.39 16.07
N LEU A 56 0.70 1.03 15.68
CA LEU A 56 0.29 2.35 16.20
C LEU A 56 -0.02 2.35 17.70
N LYS A 57 -0.40 1.21 18.26
CA LYS A 57 -0.67 1.06 19.70
C LYS A 57 0.55 1.39 20.56
N ASN A 58 1.74 1.07 20.06
CA ASN A 58 3.01 1.27 20.76
C ASN A 58 3.86 2.40 20.19
N PHE A 59 3.35 3.13 19.19
CA PHE A 59 4.07 4.20 18.51
C PHE A 59 3.81 5.54 19.19
N ALA A 60 4.87 6.19 19.70
CA ALA A 60 4.77 7.43 20.49
C ALA A 60 4.80 8.72 19.65
N GLY A 61 5.11 8.64 18.36
CA GLY A 61 5.19 9.80 17.47
C GLY A 61 3.85 10.20 16.85
N PRO A 62 3.83 11.26 16.00
CA PRO A 62 2.66 11.62 15.19
C PRO A 62 2.22 10.45 14.31
N LYS A 63 0.93 10.15 14.30
CA LYS A 63 0.35 9.01 13.59
C LYS A 63 -0.12 9.44 12.20
N ILE A 64 0.81 9.55 11.27
CA ILE A 64 0.57 9.99 9.89
C ILE A 64 0.67 8.79 8.96
N PHE A 65 -0.41 8.49 8.24
CA PHE A 65 -0.47 7.43 7.25
C PHE A 65 -0.39 8.01 5.84
N LEU A 66 0.54 7.52 5.03
CA LEU A 66 0.70 7.92 3.63
C LEU A 66 0.45 6.72 2.71
N GLU A 67 -0.60 6.78 1.90
CA GLU A 67 -0.94 5.77 0.90
C GLU A 67 -0.48 6.22 -0.49
N GLY A 68 0.50 5.54 -1.06
CA GLY A 68 1.15 5.96 -2.29
C GLY A 68 0.36 5.65 -3.57
N LEU A 69 -0.43 4.57 -3.58
CA LEU A 69 -1.17 4.03 -4.73
C LEU A 69 -2.51 3.50 -4.22
N SER A 70 -3.49 4.37 -4.13
CA SER A 70 -4.69 4.08 -3.34
C SER A 70 -5.83 3.39 -4.11
N GLY A 71 -5.89 3.51 -5.45
CA GLY A 71 -7.09 3.19 -6.17
C GLY A 71 -8.27 3.97 -5.58
N VAL A 72 -9.37 3.30 -5.26
CA VAL A 72 -10.53 3.94 -4.59
C VAL A 72 -10.28 4.36 -3.13
N GLY A 73 -9.05 4.27 -2.63
CA GLY A 73 -8.66 4.75 -1.29
C GLY A 73 -9.09 3.86 -0.14
N ILE A 74 -9.54 2.63 -0.39
CA ILE A 74 -10.15 1.78 0.65
C ILE A 74 -9.25 1.53 1.85
N ARG A 75 -7.94 1.35 1.66
CA ARG A 75 -7.01 1.10 2.77
C ARG A 75 -6.83 2.33 3.65
N GLY A 76 -6.57 3.50 3.04
CA GLY A 76 -6.48 4.77 3.75
C GLY A 76 -7.76 5.17 4.46
N LEU A 77 -8.92 4.95 3.82
CA LEU A 77 -10.24 5.17 4.43
C LEU A 77 -10.45 4.28 5.66
N ARG A 78 -10.10 2.98 5.57
CA ARG A 78 -10.18 2.06 6.71
C ARG A 78 -9.22 2.46 7.84
N VAL A 79 -8.00 2.88 7.49
CA VAL A 79 -7.05 3.39 8.48
C VAL A 79 -7.62 4.61 9.19
N ALA A 80 -8.21 5.56 8.46
CA ALA A 80 -8.81 6.76 9.04
C ALA A 80 -10.03 6.47 9.92
N ASN A 81 -10.83 5.46 9.57
CA ASN A 81 -12.08 5.12 10.26
C ASN A 81 -11.91 4.11 11.41
N GLU A 82 -11.01 3.15 11.24
CA GLU A 82 -10.91 1.99 12.12
C GLU A 82 -9.71 2.11 13.10
N LEU A 83 -8.76 3.02 12.84
CA LEU A 83 -7.58 3.21 13.68
C LEU A 83 -7.48 4.64 14.21
N GLN A 84 -6.74 4.81 15.32
CA GLN A 84 -6.46 6.14 15.87
C GLN A 84 -5.24 6.75 15.15
N VAL A 85 -5.50 7.59 14.15
CA VAL A 85 -4.48 8.30 13.36
C VAL A 85 -4.77 9.79 13.31
N ASP A 86 -3.70 10.60 13.34
CA ASP A 86 -3.82 12.05 13.30
C ASP A 86 -4.15 12.54 11.89
N LYS A 87 -3.56 11.87 10.88
CA LYS A 87 -3.69 12.28 9.49
C LYS A 87 -3.53 11.08 8.56
N VAL A 88 -4.34 11.06 7.50
CA VAL A 88 -4.23 10.14 6.37
C VAL A 88 -4.04 10.95 5.10
N VAL A 89 -3.10 10.58 4.25
CA VAL A 89 -2.96 11.16 2.91
C VAL A 89 -3.14 10.05 1.89
N ILE A 90 -4.16 10.20 1.06
CA ILE A 90 -4.53 9.26 -0.01
C ILE A 90 -4.01 9.82 -1.33
N ASN A 91 -3.11 9.10 -1.98
CA ASN A 91 -2.53 9.51 -3.26
C ASN A 91 -2.83 8.50 -4.36
N ASP A 92 -3.27 8.98 -5.51
CA ASP A 92 -3.39 8.21 -6.74
C ASP A 92 -3.22 9.16 -7.95
N LEU A 93 -2.84 8.63 -9.11
CA LEU A 93 -2.82 9.39 -10.37
C LEU A 93 -4.21 9.52 -11.01
N ASN A 94 -5.16 8.68 -10.61
CA ASN A 94 -6.49 8.66 -11.17
C ASN A 94 -7.43 9.61 -10.40
N PRO A 95 -7.81 10.76 -10.98
CA PRO A 95 -8.68 11.72 -10.30
C PRO A 95 -10.08 11.16 -10.01
N THR A 96 -10.56 10.18 -10.79
CA THR A 96 -11.84 9.53 -10.52
C THR A 96 -11.75 8.68 -9.27
N ALA A 97 -10.64 7.95 -9.08
CA ALA A 97 -10.39 7.17 -7.87
C ALA A 97 -10.38 8.07 -6.61
N LEU A 98 -9.69 9.22 -6.69
CA LEU A 98 -9.65 10.18 -5.58
C LEU A 98 -11.03 10.78 -5.28
N ARG A 99 -11.86 11.09 -6.29
CA ARG A 99 -13.24 11.54 -6.07
C ARG A 99 -14.10 10.49 -5.37
N LEU A 100 -13.92 9.19 -5.71
CA LEU A 100 -14.60 8.09 -5.02
C LEU A 100 -14.13 7.94 -3.57
N ALA A 101 -12.83 8.11 -3.33
CA ALA A 101 -12.27 8.14 -1.98
C ALA A 101 -12.82 9.31 -1.15
N GLU A 102 -12.89 10.50 -1.73
CA GLU A 102 -13.46 11.69 -1.07
C GLU A 102 -14.94 11.50 -0.73
N TYR A 103 -15.75 10.99 -1.67
CA TYR A 103 -17.14 10.64 -1.41
C TYR A 103 -17.26 9.64 -0.25
N SER A 104 -16.46 8.59 -0.28
CA SER A 104 -16.47 7.55 0.76
C SER A 104 -16.04 8.11 2.13
N ALA A 105 -15.12 9.05 2.18
CA ALA A 105 -14.75 9.75 3.41
C ALA A 105 -15.91 10.50 4.02
N HIS A 106 -16.72 11.19 3.19
CA HIS A 106 -17.93 11.86 3.65
C HIS A 106 -18.99 10.89 4.17
N LEU A 107 -19.18 9.72 3.52
CA LEU A 107 -20.10 8.68 4.02
C LEU A 107 -19.77 8.20 5.44
N ASN A 108 -18.49 8.27 5.82
CA ASN A 108 -18.00 7.86 7.13
C ASN A 108 -17.71 9.05 8.07
N ASN A 109 -18.05 10.28 7.68
CA ASN A 109 -17.79 11.52 8.45
C ASN A 109 -16.30 11.73 8.80
N LEU A 110 -15.37 11.27 7.95
CA LEU A 110 -13.93 11.39 8.16
C LEU A 110 -13.46 12.82 7.82
N LYS A 111 -12.64 13.42 8.69
CA LYS A 111 -12.17 14.79 8.54
C LYS A 111 -10.64 14.93 8.50
N ASN A 112 -9.92 13.84 8.78
CA ASN A 112 -8.47 13.79 8.89
C ASN A 112 -7.79 13.25 7.64
N ILE A 113 -8.43 13.39 6.47
CA ILE A 113 -7.92 12.88 5.19
C ILE A 113 -7.56 14.05 4.28
N GLU A 114 -6.40 13.95 3.66
CA GLU A 114 -5.95 14.79 2.55
C GLU A 114 -5.79 13.94 1.28
N TYR A 115 -5.95 14.57 0.12
CA TYR A 115 -5.84 13.91 -1.18
C TYR A 115 -4.69 14.50 -1.99
N SER A 116 -4.05 13.64 -2.79
CA SER A 116 -2.94 14.03 -3.66
C SER A 116 -3.06 13.30 -5.00
N GLU A 117 -2.91 14.05 -6.10
CA GLU A 117 -2.90 13.52 -7.48
C GLU A 117 -1.48 13.62 -8.02
N MET A 118 -0.63 12.65 -7.66
CA MET A 118 0.79 12.69 -8.00
C MET A 118 1.35 11.30 -8.31
N GLU A 119 2.41 11.27 -9.13
CA GLU A 119 3.27 10.10 -9.21
C GLU A 119 3.84 9.78 -7.81
N VAL A 120 3.92 8.48 -7.49
CA VAL A 120 4.17 7.99 -6.13
C VAL A 120 5.47 8.51 -5.50
N CYS A 121 6.59 8.46 -6.24
CA CYS A 121 7.86 8.95 -5.68
C CYS A 121 7.90 10.48 -5.61
N ARG A 122 7.22 11.18 -6.49
CA ARG A 122 7.04 12.63 -6.40
C ARG A 122 6.18 13.01 -5.18
N PHE A 123 5.12 12.25 -4.94
CA PHE A 123 4.30 12.39 -3.73
C PHE A 123 5.13 12.16 -2.47
N LEU A 124 5.80 11.01 -2.36
CA LEU A 124 6.59 10.65 -1.18
C LEU A 124 7.79 11.58 -0.94
N SER A 125 8.35 12.18 -2.00
CA SER A 125 9.43 13.16 -1.86
C SER A 125 9.03 14.39 -1.06
N LYS A 126 7.76 14.81 -1.09
CA LYS A 126 7.25 15.91 -0.25
C LYS A 126 7.37 15.60 1.24
N TYR A 127 7.33 14.32 1.59
CA TYR A 127 7.41 13.83 2.96
C TYR A 127 8.79 13.30 3.34
N SER A 128 9.83 13.57 2.54
CA SER A 128 11.20 13.10 2.83
C SER A 128 11.97 13.99 3.82
N THR A 129 11.45 15.18 4.10
CA THR A 129 12.08 16.15 5.02
C THR A 129 11.79 15.77 6.48
N LYS A 130 12.77 16.01 7.36
CA LYS A 130 12.59 15.78 8.79
C LYS A 130 11.41 16.62 9.33
N GLY A 131 10.48 15.97 10.03
CA GLY A 131 9.27 16.59 10.55
C GLY A 131 8.04 16.41 9.68
N GLU A 132 8.20 16.08 8.38
CA GLU A 132 7.09 15.84 7.45
C GLU A 132 6.80 14.33 7.23
N ARG A 133 7.71 13.46 7.65
CA ARG A 133 7.66 12.02 7.37
C ARG A 133 6.45 11.34 7.98
N GLY A 134 5.93 10.33 7.27
CA GLY A 134 4.84 9.50 7.77
C GLY A 134 5.29 8.45 8.78
N SER A 135 4.42 8.11 9.71
CA SER A 135 4.63 6.98 10.64
C SER A 135 4.41 5.64 9.95
N ILE A 136 3.49 5.61 9.00
CA ILE A 136 3.23 4.44 8.14
C ILE A 136 3.19 4.90 6.69
N ILE A 137 3.99 4.24 5.85
CA ILE A 137 3.96 4.39 4.39
C ILE A 137 3.43 3.09 3.79
N ASP A 138 2.41 3.19 2.95
CA ASP A 138 1.86 2.06 2.21
C ASP A 138 2.12 2.20 0.71
N ILE A 139 2.70 1.16 0.11
CA ILE A 139 3.02 1.09 -1.33
C ILE A 139 2.49 -0.23 -1.89
N ASP A 140 1.36 -0.16 -2.58
CA ASP A 140 0.65 -1.32 -3.14
C ASP A 140 0.49 -1.21 -4.67
N PRO A 141 1.58 -1.35 -5.46
CA PRO A 141 1.55 -1.20 -6.90
C PRO A 141 1.06 -2.46 -7.60
N PHE A 142 0.68 -2.30 -8.86
CA PHE A 142 0.72 -3.40 -9.80
C PHE A 142 2.17 -3.77 -10.11
N GLY A 143 2.51 -5.05 -10.01
CA GLY A 143 3.84 -5.54 -10.32
C GLY A 143 4.83 -5.38 -9.17
N SER A 144 5.99 -4.80 -9.44
CA SER A 144 7.08 -4.71 -8.48
C SER A 144 7.03 -3.43 -7.65
N SER A 145 7.14 -3.56 -6.33
CA SER A 145 7.32 -2.42 -5.44
C SER A 145 8.78 -1.91 -5.35
N SER A 146 9.74 -2.67 -5.90
CA SER A 146 11.17 -2.38 -5.72
C SER A 146 11.62 -1.00 -6.23
N GLN A 147 10.96 -0.45 -7.23
CA GLN A 147 11.22 0.88 -7.77
C GLN A 147 10.86 2.02 -6.81
N PHE A 148 10.00 1.74 -5.83
CA PHE A 148 9.52 2.71 -4.86
C PHE A 148 10.20 2.62 -3.49
N PHE A 149 11.15 1.69 -3.31
CA PHE A 149 11.79 1.47 -2.00
C PHE A 149 12.56 2.69 -1.51
N ASP A 150 13.32 3.36 -2.37
CA ASP A 150 14.09 4.53 -1.96
C ASP A 150 13.18 5.68 -1.48
N CYS A 151 12.18 6.06 -2.29
CA CYS A 151 11.27 7.13 -1.91
C CYS A 151 10.38 6.75 -0.71
N GLY A 152 9.98 5.47 -0.59
CA GLY A 152 9.23 4.97 0.57
C GLY A 152 10.04 5.05 1.86
N ILE A 153 11.29 4.58 1.86
CA ILE A 153 12.16 4.64 3.05
C ILE A 153 12.43 6.09 3.45
N ARG A 154 12.69 6.99 2.50
CA ARG A 154 12.93 8.42 2.80
C ARG A 154 11.72 9.13 3.40
N ALA A 155 10.52 8.73 3.00
CA ALA A 155 9.27 9.28 3.53
C ALA A 155 8.87 8.68 4.89
N THR A 156 9.49 7.56 5.28
CA THR A 156 9.21 6.90 6.58
C THR A 156 10.00 7.60 7.69
N MET A 157 9.33 7.96 8.78
CA MET A 157 10.01 8.54 9.95
C MET A 157 10.84 7.50 10.68
N HIS A 158 11.76 7.96 11.53
CA HIS A 158 12.53 7.08 12.39
C HIS A 158 11.61 6.25 13.31
N GLY A 159 11.79 4.94 13.34
CA GLY A 159 10.90 4.02 14.05
C GLY A 159 9.53 3.83 13.40
N GLY A 160 9.29 4.41 12.22
CA GLY A 160 8.07 4.22 11.45
C GLY A 160 8.03 2.90 10.70
N MET A 161 6.91 2.62 10.04
CA MET A 161 6.66 1.39 9.28
C MET A 161 6.55 1.68 7.78
N LEU A 162 7.24 0.89 6.97
CA LEU A 162 7.02 0.81 5.53
C LEU A 162 6.38 -0.53 5.19
N SER A 163 5.21 -0.51 4.56
CA SER A 163 4.57 -1.70 4.00
C SER A 163 4.58 -1.68 2.48
N THR A 164 4.93 -2.81 1.87
CA THR A 164 5.01 -2.91 0.41
C THR A 164 4.43 -4.21 -0.09
N THR A 165 3.76 -4.17 -1.25
CA THR A 165 3.24 -5.35 -1.94
C THR A 165 4.01 -5.58 -3.24
N ALA A 166 4.33 -6.82 -3.55
CA ALA A 166 4.85 -7.26 -4.84
C ALA A 166 3.88 -8.27 -5.46
N THR A 167 3.44 -7.99 -6.70
CA THR A 167 2.56 -8.88 -7.48
C THR A 167 3.26 -9.46 -8.70
N ASP A 168 4.55 -9.16 -8.90
CA ASP A 168 5.37 -9.70 -10.00
C ASP A 168 5.97 -11.07 -9.64
N LEU A 169 5.11 -12.01 -9.22
CA LEU A 169 5.49 -13.34 -8.74
C LEU A 169 6.31 -14.13 -9.77
N GLN A 170 6.03 -13.98 -11.06
CA GLN A 170 6.82 -14.62 -12.11
C GLN A 170 8.29 -14.16 -12.13
N VAL A 171 8.55 -12.93 -11.70
CA VAL A 171 9.91 -12.42 -11.53
C VAL A 171 10.54 -13.00 -10.27
N LEU A 172 9.81 -12.95 -9.15
CA LEU A 172 10.30 -13.40 -7.86
C LEU A 172 10.51 -14.91 -7.79
N ASN A 173 9.70 -15.72 -8.48
CA ASN A 173 9.88 -17.18 -8.56
C ASN A 173 10.96 -17.62 -9.57
N GLY A 174 11.64 -16.66 -10.22
CA GLY A 174 12.78 -16.92 -11.09
C GLY A 174 12.44 -17.30 -12.52
N LEU A 175 11.19 -17.16 -12.97
CA LEU A 175 10.87 -17.33 -14.40
C LEU A 175 11.61 -16.30 -15.25
N TYR A 176 11.76 -15.07 -14.74
CA TYR A 176 12.50 -13.98 -15.37
C TYR A 176 13.71 -13.56 -14.55
N GLN A 177 14.76 -14.41 -14.54
CA GLN A 177 15.95 -14.22 -13.71
C GLN A 177 16.65 -12.86 -13.86
N ASN A 178 16.81 -12.38 -15.09
CA ASN A 178 17.44 -11.07 -15.36
C ASN A 178 16.60 -9.91 -14.78
N ALA A 179 15.28 -10.00 -14.84
CA ALA A 179 14.39 -9.03 -14.21
C ALA A 179 14.49 -9.11 -12.69
N CYS A 180 14.57 -10.32 -12.12
CA CYS A 180 14.77 -10.53 -10.69
C CYS A 180 16.08 -9.91 -10.20
N LYS A 181 17.19 -10.16 -10.90
CA LYS A 181 18.51 -9.55 -10.60
C LYS A 181 18.41 -8.01 -10.58
N ARG A 182 17.77 -7.40 -11.60
CA ARG A 182 17.65 -5.93 -11.64
C ARG A 182 16.80 -5.37 -10.52
N LYS A 183 15.65 -6.00 -10.25
CA LYS A 183 14.65 -5.49 -9.29
C LYS A 183 15.02 -5.82 -7.84
N TYR A 184 15.45 -7.04 -7.59
CA TYR A 184 15.63 -7.57 -6.24
C TYR A 184 17.09 -7.92 -5.89
N SER A 185 18.04 -7.69 -6.80
CA SER A 185 19.48 -7.92 -6.60
C SER A 185 19.84 -9.38 -6.32
N GLY A 186 19.01 -10.31 -6.73
CA GLY A 186 19.20 -11.74 -6.51
C GLY A 186 18.37 -12.59 -7.47
N VAL A 187 18.57 -13.91 -7.37
CA VAL A 187 17.79 -14.91 -8.11
C VAL A 187 17.31 -15.95 -7.11
N PRO A 188 16.03 -16.32 -7.11
CA PRO A 188 15.51 -17.31 -6.19
C PRO A 188 16.06 -18.71 -6.53
N ILE A 189 16.19 -19.52 -5.50
CA ILE A 189 16.42 -20.95 -5.62
C ILE A 189 15.06 -21.65 -5.65
N ARG A 190 14.87 -22.59 -6.58
CA ARG A 190 13.64 -23.40 -6.63
C ARG A 190 13.65 -24.46 -5.54
N VAL A 191 12.86 -24.23 -4.51
CA VAL A 191 12.73 -25.09 -3.34
C VAL A 191 11.26 -25.20 -2.89
N LYS A 192 10.94 -26.15 -2.03
CA LYS A 192 9.57 -26.32 -1.50
C LYS A 192 9.06 -25.10 -0.70
N TYR A 193 9.96 -24.28 -0.17
CA TYR A 193 9.68 -23.04 0.56
C TYR A 193 10.00 -21.79 -0.29
N GLY A 194 9.68 -21.83 -1.58
CA GLY A 194 9.96 -20.76 -2.54
C GLY A 194 9.41 -19.40 -2.08
N ASN A 195 8.18 -19.35 -1.57
CA ASN A 195 7.57 -18.12 -1.08
C ASN A 195 8.42 -17.42 0.00
N GLU A 196 9.05 -18.18 0.89
CA GLU A 196 9.95 -17.64 1.91
C GLU A 196 11.19 -17.00 1.27
N ILE A 197 11.77 -17.65 0.25
CA ILE A 197 12.93 -17.12 -0.49
C ILE A 197 12.55 -15.80 -1.20
N GLU A 198 11.38 -15.74 -1.80
CA GLU A 198 10.89 -14.59 -2.55
C GLU A 198 10.62 -13.37 -1.65
N ILE A 199 10.03 -13.61 -0.47
CA ILE A 199 9.88 -12.60 0.58
C ILE A 199 11.25 -12.10 1.04
N ARG A 200 12.22 -13.02 1.28
CA ARG A 200 13.59 -12.66 1.68
C ARG A 200 14.33 -11.87 0.62
N LEU A 201 14.11 -12.15 -0.67
CA LEU A 201 14.66 -11.35 -1.77
C LEU A 201 14.11 -9.90 -1.72
N THR A 202 12.80 -9.76 -1.50
CA THR A 202 12.15 -8.45 -1.38
C THR A 202 12.69 -7.66 -0.19
N ILE A 203 12.75 -8.27 0.99
CA ILE A 203 13.30 -7.66 2.22
C ILE A 203 14.81 -7.39 2.07
N GLY A 204 15.54 -8.30 1.46
CA GLY A 204 16.97 -8.13 1.16
C GLY A 204 17.24 -6.92 0.28
N ARG A 205 16.42 -6.72 -0.75
CA ARG A 205 16.50 -5.52 -1.59
C ARG A 205 16.16 -4.25 -0.82
N LEU A 206 15.11 -4.26 -0.02
CA LEU A 206 14.78 -3.13 0.88
C LEU A 206 15.97 -2.78 1.79
N ARG A 207 16.62 -3.80 2.38
CA ARG A 207 17.79 -3.62 3.26
C ARG A 207 18.98 -2.98 2.54
N ILE A 208 19.24 -3.41 1.29
CA ILE A 208 20.31 -2.81 0.46
C ILE A 208 20.02 -1.35 0.18
N VAL A 209 18.78 -1.01 -0.20
CA VAL A 209 18.38 0.38 -0.49
C VAL A 209 18.45 1.24 0.77
N ALA A 210 17.95 0.76 1.90
CA ALA A 210 18.02 1.44 3.19
C ALA A 210 19.45 1.69 3.65
N GLY A 211 20.33 0.68 3.53
CA GLY A 211 21.73 0.78 3.89
C GLY A 211 22.48 1.85 3.13
N ARG A 212 22.15 2.12 1.86
CA ARG A 212 22.76 3.21 1.05
C ARG A 212 22.52 4.60 1.60
N ILE A 213 21.48 4.77 2.39
CA ILE A 213 21.13 6.08 3.02
C ILE A 213 21.29 6.04 4.55
N GLY A 214 22.04 5.05 5.07
CA GLY A 214 22.34 4.93 6.50
C GLY A 214 21.14 4.52 7.37
N VAL A 215 20.13 3.86 6.79
CA VAL A 215 18.93 3.42 7.51
C VAL A 215 18.98 1.91 7.69
N GLN A 216 18.69 1.45 8.91
CA GLN A 216 18.44 0.05 9.22
C GLN A 216 16.95 -0.24 9.11
N ILE A 217 16.60 -1.42 8.59
CA ILE A 217 15.24 -1.94 8.61
C ILE A 217 15.15 -3.20 9.46
N VAL A 218 14.01 -3.38 10.12
CA VAL A 218 13.67 -4.57 10.90
C VAL A 218 12.38 -5.16 10.32
N PRO A 219 12.39 -6.37 9.76
CA PRO A 219 11.17 -7.03 9.34
C PRO A 219 10.25 -7.27 10.55
N LEU A 220 8.99 -6.87 10.44
CA LEU A 220 7.98 -7.02 11.49
C LEU A 220 7.01 -8.16 11.17
N PHE A 221 6.52 -8.18 9.93
CA PHE A 221 5.56 -9.15 9.46
C PHE A 221 5.67 -9.32 7.95
N ALA A 222 5.34 -10.48 7.43
CA ALA A 222 5.19 -10.72 6.00
C ALA A 222 4.07 -11.72 5.77
N GLU A 223 3.36 -11.56 4.68
CA GLU A 223 2.32 -12.47 4.22
C GLU A 223 2.55 -12.87 2.77
N SER A 224 2.17 -14.08 2.42
CA SER A 224 2.16 -14.58 1.05
C SER A 224 0.80 -15.12 0.67
N ASN A 225 0.40 -14.85 -0.56
CA ASN A 225 -0.78 -15.41 -1.17
C ASN A 225 -0.42 -15.89 -2.60
N MET A 226 -1.31 -16.61 -3.26
CA MET A 226 -1.12 -17.04 -4.66
C MET A 226 -0.91 -15.88 -5.64
N HIS A 227 -1.23 -14.64 -5.25
CA HIS A 227 -1.24 -13.47 -6.13
C HIS A 227 -0.29 -12.35 -5.71
N TYR A 228 0.26 -12.38 -4.50
CA TYR A 228 1.13 -11.31 -3.98
C TYR A 228 1.99 -11.77 -2.80
N TYR A 229 3.07 -11.04 -2.58
CA TYR A 229 3.81 -11.00 -1.32
C TYR A 229 3.70 -9.61 -0.73
N ARG A 230 3.44 -9.53 0.57
CA ARG A 230 3.40 -8.26 1.27
C ARG A 230 4.31 -8.29 2.47
N THR A 231 5.09 -7.21 2.64
CA THR A 231 6.08 -7.08 3.71
C THR A 231 5.84 -5.81 4.50
N TYR A 232 6.08 -5.89 5.82
CA TYR A 232 6.00 -4.80 6.77
C TYR A 232 7.34 -4.71 7.51
N VAL A 233 8.03 -3.60 7.36
CA VAL A 233 9.35 -3.37 7.94
C VAL A 233 9.40 -2.05 8.70
#